data_99cdcd0f40504fcbaf1fb629d07cc7b7
#
_entry.id   99cdcd0f40504fcbaf1fb629d07cc7b7
#
_cell.length_a   1.000
_cell.length_b   1.000
_cell.length_c   1.000
_cell.angle_alpha   90.00
_cell.angle_beta   90.00
_cell.angle_gamma   90.00
#
_symmetry.space_group_name_H-M   'P 1'
#
loop_
_entity.id
_entity.type
_entity.pdbx_description
1 polymer ?
#
loop_
_entity_poly.entity_id
_entity_poly.type
_entity_poly.pdbx_seq_one_letter_code
_entity_poly.pdbx_strand_id
1 'polypeptide(L)'
;MLADFKDEDFDNKIRNEDVSVIQFSAAWCGPCKALKPIMDKLAVEYKDKASFYYADIEDGGINTGSAAGIRGVPTVIIYKKGVEVDRKVGGVPESHMKEFLEKNI
;
A
#
# COMPACT_ATOMS: atom_id res chain seq x y z
N MET A 1 6.75 4.92 -8.89
CA MET A 1 7.07 5.19 -7.50
C MET A 1 5.80 5.31 -6.68
N LEU A 2 5.90 5.15 -5.37
CA LEU A 2 4.75 5.33 -4.49
C LEU A 2 4.37 6.81 -4.42
N ALA A 3 3.08 7.11 -4.54
CA ALA A 3 2.56 8.45 -4.33
C ALA A 3 2.16 8.60 -2.86
N ASP A 4 2.31 9.80 -2.30
CA ASP A 4 1.84 10.07 -0.93
C ASP A 4 0.33 9.95 -0.88
N PHE A 5 -0.16 9.31 0.19
CA PHE A 5 -1.57 9.07 0.40
C PHE A 5 -2.08 9.93 1.56
N LYS A 6 -3.24 10.56 1.35
CA LYS A 6 -4.00 11.25 2.38
C LYS A 6 -5.36 10.59 2.52
N ASP A 7 -5.99 10.69 3.68
CA ASP A 7 -7.29 10.04 3.94
C ASP A 7 -8.37 10.40 2.91
N GLU A 8 -8.41 11.64 2.44
CA GLU A 8 -9.36 12.05 1.41
C GLU A 8 -9.16 11.33 0.07
N ASP A 9 -7.96 10.79 -0.17
CA ASP A 9 -7.65 10.04 -1.39
C ASP A 9 -8.40 8.72 -1.46
N PHE A 10 -8.86 8.20 -0.33
CA PHE A 10 -9.61 6.95 -0.37
C PHE A 10 -10.88 7.13 -1.20
N ASP A 11 -11.70 8.12 -0.87
CA ASP A 11 -12.92 8.39 -1.62
C ASP A 11 -12.64 8.97 -3.01
N ASN A 12 -11.63 9.84 -3.11
CA ASN A 12 -11.34 10.54 -4.37
C ASN A 12 -10.60 9.69 -5.39
N LYS A 13 -9.82 8.70 -4.95
CA LYS A 13 -8.97 7.89 -5.84
C LYS A 13 -9.23 6.40 -5.71
N ILE A 14 -9.07 5.84 -4.50
CA ILE A 14 -9.09 4.39 -4.30
C ILE A 14 -10.42 3.76 -4.71
N ARG A 15 -11.54 4.41 -4.40
CA ARG A 15 -12.87 3.91 -4.77
C ARG A 15 -13.09 3.84 -6.27
N ASN A 16 -12.35 4.64 -7.03
CA ASN A 16 -12.55 4.78 -8.47
C ASN A 16 -11.50 4.00 -9.30
N GLU A 17 -10.42 3.58 -8.67
CA GLU A 17 -9.35 2.87 -9.37
C GLU A 17 -9.63 1.38 -9.43
N ASP A 18 -9.30 0.76 -10.58
CA ASP A 18 -9.48 -0.68 -10.76
C ASP A 18 -8.64 -1.47 -9.78
N VAL A 19 -7.37 -1.07 -9.60
CA VAL A 19 -6.46 -1.70 -8.65
C VAL A 19 -5.62 -0.62 -7.98
N SER A 20 -5.62 -0.62 -6.65
CA SER A 20 -4.78 0.26 -5.84
C SER A 20 -3.99 -0.56 -4.84
N VAL A 21 -2.73 -0.20 -4.64
CA VAL A 21 -1.84 -0.85 -3.68
C VAL A 21 -1.39 0.22 -2.68
N ILE A 22 -1.66 0.02 -1.40
CA ILE A 22 -1.28 0.97 -0.36
C ILE A 22 -0.32 0.29 0.62
N GLN A 23 0.87 0.88 0.79
CA GLN A 23 1.77 0.50 1.87
C GLN A 23 1.46 1.37 3.08
N PHE A 24 0.90 0.77 4.12
CA PHE A 24 0.67 1.44 5.40
C PHE A 24 1.93 1.34 6.24
N SER A 25 2.40 2.48 6.72
CA SER A 25 3.70 2.61 7.38
C SER A 25 3.66 3.62 8.51
N ALA A 26 4.76 3.74 9.24
CA ALA A 26 4.95 4.79 10.23
C ALA A 26 6.39 5.32 10.13
N ALA A 27 6.60 6.57 10.48
CA ALA A 27 7.90 7.22 10.35
C ALA A 27 9.01 6.54 11.18
N TRP A 28 8.65 5.94 12.32
CA TRP A 28 9.59 5.26 13.21
C TRP A 28 9.91 3.81 12.79
N CYS A 29 9.26 3.30 11.77
CA CYS A 29 9.31 1.89 11.40
C CYS A 29 10.46 1.61 10.46
N GLY A 30 11.51 0.93 10.95
CA GLY A 30 12.66 0.51 10.15
C GLY A 30 12.29 -0.39 8.97
N PRO A 31 11.55 -1.49 9.20
CA PRO A 31 11.12 -2.38 8.10
C PRO A 31 10.27 -1.68 7.04
N CYS A 32 9.49 -0.65 7.41
CA CYS A 32 8.74 0.16 6.45
C CYS A 32 9.67 0.92 5.52
N LYS A 33 10.73 1.51 6.08
CA LYS A 33 11.75 2.24 5.31
C LYS A 33 12.52 1.32 4.37
N ALA A 34 12.78 0.09 4.81
CA ALA A 34 13.46 -0.91 3.98
C ALA A 34 12.55 -1.40 2.84
N LEU A 35 11.26 -1.50 3.08
CA LEU A 35 10.30 -1.95 2.07
C LEU A 35 10.02 -0.87 1.01
N LYS A 36 10.08 0.41 1.38
CA LYS A 36 9.72 1.50 0.47
C LYS A 36 10.48 1.47 -0.86
N PRO A 37 11.81 1.31 -0.91
CA PRO A 37 12.53 1.23 -2.18
C PRO A 37 12.08 0.04 -3.04
N ILE A 38 11.76 -1.08 -2.42
CA ILE A 38 11.25 -2.27 -3.11
C ILE A 38 9.90 -1.93 -3.74
N MET A 39 9.02 -1.30 -2.98
CA MET A 39 7.69 -0.89 -3.48
C MET A 39 7.78 0.19 -4.54
N ASP A 40 8.72 1.12 -4.42
CA ASP A 40 8.95 2.13 -5.46
C ASP A 40 9.33 1.47 -6.79
N LYS A 41 10.19 0.47 -6.74
CA LYS A 41 10.60 -0.29 -7.93
C LYS A 41 9.41 -1.05 -8.53
N LEU A 42 8.64 -1.72 -7.70
CA LEU A 42 7.46 -2.48 -8.16
C LEU A 42 6.36 -1.56 -8.67
N ALA A 43 6.22 -0.37 -8.10
CA ALA A 43 5.26 0.63 -8.58
C ALA A 43 5.57 1.07 -10.02
N VAL A 44 6.84 1.17 -10.37
CA VAL A 44 7.25 1.46 -11.76
C VAL A 44 6.98 0.25 -12.66
N GLU A 45 7.32 -0.94 -12.19
CA GLU A 45 7.15 -2.18 -12.96
C GLU A 45 5.67 -2.46 -13.27
N TYR A 46 4.76 -2.17 -12.34
CA TYR A 46 3.33 -2.45 -12.48
C TYR A 46 2.48 -1.20 -12.72
N LYS A 47 3.07 -0.09 -13.15
CA LYS A 47 2.37 1.20 -13.27
C LYS A 47 1.14 1.17 -14.19
N ASP A 48 1.13 0.27 -15.18
CA ASP A 48 0.01 0.15 -16.10
C ASP A 48 -1.10 -0.76 -15.56
N LYS A 49 -0.88 -1.41 -14.43
CA LYS A 49 -1.82 -2.37 -13.84
C LYS A 49 -2.42 -1.90 -12.52
N ALA A 50 -1.73 -1.03 -11.78
CA ALA A 50 -2.17 -0.58 -10.48
C ALA A 50 -1.56 0.77 -10.13
N SER A 51 -2.24 1.49 -9.25
CA SER A 51 -1.72 2.71 -8.63
C SER A 51 -1.14 2.35 -7.28
N PHE A 52 0.02 2.91 -6.94
CA PHE A 52 0.75 2.58 -5.71
C PHE A 52 0.87 3.79 -4.81
N TYR A 53 0.57 3.61 -3.52
CA TYR A 53 0.53 4.68 -2.53
C TYR A 53 1.31 4.32 -1.27
N TYR A 54 1.79 5.36 -0.60
CA TYR A 54 2.46 5.26 0.70
C TYR A 54 1.64 6.05 1.72
N ALA A 55 1.10 5.36 2.73
CA ALA A 55 0.26 5.96 3.76
C ALA A 55 0.95 5.89 5.11
N ASP A 56 1.08 7.04 5.77
CA ASP A 56 1.57 7.10 7.14
C ASP A 56 0.35 7.02 8.08
N ILE A 57 0.28 5.96 8.88
CA ILE A 57 -0.86 5.73 9.79
C ILE A 57 -0.92 6.71 10.95
N GLU A 58 0.12 7.52 11.11
CA GLU A 58 0.18 8.55 12.16
C GLU A 58 0.12 9.97 11.60
N ASP A 59 0.13 10.11 10.26
CA ASP A 59 0.10 11.40 9.60
C ASP A 59 -0.45 11.24 8.18
N GLY A 60 -1.60 11.78 7.92
CA GLY A 60 -2.25 11.74 6.61
C GLY A 60 -3.11 10.52 6.38
N GLY A 61 -2.69 9.33 6.78
CA GLY A 61 -3.42 8.08 6.59
C GLY A 61 -4.03 7.52 7.87
N ILE A 62 -4.27 8.36 8.87
CA ILE A 62 -4.76 7.91 10.18
C ILE A 62 -6.11 7.21 10.08
N ASN A 63 -7.07 7.83 9.42
CA ASN A 63 -8.43 7.29 9.34
C ASN A 63 -8.52 6.06 8.46
N THR A 64 -7.80 6.07 7.34
CA THR A 64 -7.76 4.92 6.44
C THR A 64 -7.10 3.72 7.12
N GLY A 65 -5.99 3.95 7.82
CA GLY A 65 -5.31 2.90 8.59
C GLY A 65 -6.20 2.33 9.68
N SER A 66 -6.92 3.18 10.39
CA SER A 66 -7.87 2.75 11.44
C SER A 66 -9.01 1.93 10.84
N ALA A 67 -9.62 2.41 9.76
CA ALA A 67 -10.71 1.72 9.08
C ALA A 67 -10.27 0.36 8.53
N ALA A 68 -9.03 0.26 8.06
CA ALA A 68 -8.48 -1.00 7.56
C ALA A 68 -8.05 -1.96 8.68
N GLY A 69 -8.06 -1.50 9.93
CA GLY A 69 -7.66 -2.32 11.06
C GLY A 69 -6.18 -2.65 11.07
N ILE A 70 -5.33 -1.69 10.67
CA ILE A 70 -3.89 -1.88 10.66
C ILE A 70 -3.37 -2.02 12.09
N ARG A 71 -2.76 -3.16 12.40
CA ARG A 71 -2.21 -3.46 13.73
C ARG A 71 -0.70 -3.49 13.76
N GLY A 72 -0.08 -3.71 12.63
CA GLY A 72 1.37 -3.76 12.50
C GLY A 72 1.78 -3.12 11.20
N VAL A 73 2.98 -2.58 11.17
CA VAL A 73 3.54 -1.96 9.98
C VAL A 73 4.89 -2.59 9.63
N PRO A 74 5.22 -2.69 8.35
CA PRO A 74 4.40 -2.31 7.22
C PRO A 74 3.26 -3.31 6.96
N THR A 75 2.15 -2.83 6.43
CA THR A 75 1.09 -3.68 5.87
C THR A 75 0.77 -3.17 4.48
N VAL A 76 0.81 -4.04 3.49
CA VAL A 76 0.46 -3.70 2.10
C VAL A 76 -0.90 -4.29 1.80
N ILE A 77 -1.84 -3.42 1.41
CA ILE A 77 -3.20 -3.85 1.07
C ILE A 77 -3.45 -3.56 -0.41
N ILE A 78 -4.08 -4.52 -1.08
CA ILE A 78 -4.54 -4.36 -2.46
C ILE A 78 -6.04 -4.14 -2.43
N TYR A 79 -6.48 -3.06 -3.07
CA TYR A 79 -7.90 -2.71 -3.23
C TYR A 79 -8.29 -2.81 -4.69
N LYS A 80 -9.53 -3.22 -4.93
CA LYS A 80 -10.16 -3.14 -6.26
C LYS A 80 -11.46 -2.37 -6.12
N LYS A 81 -11.54 -1.18 -6.75
CA LYS A 81 -12.68 -0.26 -6.62
C LYS A 81 -13.00 0.04 -5.16
N GLY A 82 -11.99 0.25 -4.35
CA GLY A 82 -12.14 0.60 -2.94
C GLY A 82 -12.41 -0.59 -2.00
N VAL A 83 -12.42 -1.81 -2.51
CA VAL A 83 -12.66 -3.01 -1.70
C VAL A 83 -11.34 -3.75 -1.49
N GLU A 84 -10.99 -4.02 -0.25
CA GLU A 84 -9.79 -4.80 0.07
C GLU A 84 -9.96 -6.23 -0.46
N VAL A 85 -8.97 -6.70 -1.26
CA VAL A 85 -8.99 -8.06 -1.80
C VAL A 85 -7.92 -8.94 -1.17
N ASP A 86 -6.81 -8.37 -0.71
CA ASP A 86 -5.74 -9.13 -0.04
C ASP A 86 -4.81 -8.18 0.73
N ARG A 87 -4.06 -8.72 1.70
CA ARG A 87 -3.05 -7.94 2.43
C ARG A 87 -1.84 -8.78 2.76
N LYS A 88 -0.70 -8.12 2.86
CA LYS A 88 0.58 -8.71 3.24
C LYS A 88 1.11 -7.92 4.42
N VAL A 89 1.30 -8.59 5.56
CA VAL A 89 1.79 -7.96 6.79
C VAL A 89 3.27 -8.24 6.96
N GLY A 90 4.03 -7.20 7.32
CA GLY A 90 5.45 -7.31 7.63
C GLY A 90 6.37 -6.99 6.46
N GLY A 91 7.63 -6.78 6.78
CA GLY A 91 8.67 -6.55 5.79
C GLY A 91 9.06 -7.88 5.16
N VAL A 92 8.77 -8.04 3.89
CA VAL A 92 9.08 -9.27 3.14
C VAL A 92 10.07 -8.98 2.03
N PRO A 93 10.81 -10.00 1.56
CA PRO A 93 11.72 -9.84 0.42
C PRO A 93 10.95 -9.46 -0.84
N GLU A 94 11.64 -8.81 -1.78
CA GLU A 94 11.06 -8.38 -3.05
C GLU A 94 10.34 -9.52 -3.78
N SER A 95 10.93 -10.71 -3.81
CA SER A 95 10.33 -11.86 -4.50
C SER A 95 8.96 -12.23 -3.92
N HIS A 96 8.80 -12.16 -2.60
CA HIS A 96 7.53 -12.44 -1.94
C HIS A 96 6.50 -11.35 -2.24
N MET A 97 6.93 -10.10 -2.24
CA MET A 97 6.04 -8.99 -2.57
C MET A 97 5.58 -9.07 -4.02
N LYS A 98 6.50 -9.39 -4.93
CA LYS A 98 6.17 -9.56 -6.35
C LYS A 98 5.16 -10.68 -6.56
N GLU A 99 5.35 -11.82 -5.88
CA GLU A 99 4.42 -12.95 -5.94
C GLU A 99 3.03 -12.54 -5.42
N PHE A 100 2.97 -11.79 -4.33
CA PHE A 100 1.73 -11.26 -3.77
C PHE A 100 1.00 -10.35 -4.77
N LEU A 101 1.73 -9.46 -5.43
CA LEU A 101 1.16 -8.58 -6.46
C LEU A 101 0.66 -9.38 -7.66
N GLU A 102 1.47 -10.30 -8.17
CA GLU A 102 1.10 -11.12 -9.34
C GLU A 102 -0.17 -11.93 -9.09
N LYS A 103 -0.36 -12.41 -7.87
CA LYS A 103 -1.53 -13.19 -7.48
C LYS A 103 -2.82 -12.35 -7.53
N ASN A 104 -2.72 -11.03 -7.32
CA ASN A 104 -3.88 -10.18 -7.08
C ASN A 104 -4.11 -9.09 -8.13
N ILE A 105 -3.16 -8.87 -9.02
CA ILE A 105 -3.28 -7.79 -10.02
C ILE A 105 -3.70 -8.31 -11.40
#